data_221516226bda8c896aef403b5bac1bc2
#
_entry.id   221516226bda8c896aef403b5bac1bc2
#
_cell.length_a   1.000
_cell.length_b   1.000
_cell.length_c   1.000
_cell.angle_alpha   90.00
_cell.angle_beta   90.00
_cell.angle_gamma   90.00
#
_symmetry.space_group_name_H-M   'P 1'
#
loop_
_entity.id
_entity.type
_entity.pdbx_description
1 polymer ?
#
loop_
_entity_poly.entity_id
_entity_poly.type
_entity_poly.pdbx_seq_one_letter_code
_entity_poly.pdbx_strand_id
1 'polypeptide(L)'
;MGFMELAKERYTVRKYADKPLEKEQLDKLLECLLIAPTAKNLQPVRVIEGEKNLAKLDELTKCRYGAPCVLAFTYNKDEDWKNSIESGFHSGEQDVSIVATHIMLRAQELGLGTTWINWYAPVAFERAFDIPVNESSVLLMCVGYAADDAHPARMHSETRPLDEMVRYL
;
A
#
# COMPACT_ATOMS: atom_id res chain seq x y z
N MET A 1 13.12 11.30 -14.32
CA MET A 1 12.91 11.76 -12.92
C MET A 1 13.81 10.93 -12.01
N GLY A 2 14.58 11.59 -11.14
CA GLY A 2 15.41 10.90 -10.16
C GLY A 2 14.57 10.41 -8.96
N PHE A 3 15.07 9.44 -8.20
CA PHE A 3 14.36 8.87 -7.05
C PHE A 3 13.88 9.94 -6.04
N MET A 4 14.76 10.89 -5.70
CA MET A 4 14.42 11.94 -4.73
C MET A 4 13.33 12.89 -5.23
N GLU A 5 13.29 13.15 -6.53
CA GLU A 5 12.23 13.96 -7.16
C GLU A 5 10.91 13.22 -7.10
N LEU A 6 10.90 11.95 -7.54
CA LEU A 6 9.74 11.07 -7.49
C LEU A 6 9.15 10.98 -6.08
N ALA A 7 10.01 10.75 -5.08
CA ALA A 7 9.58 10.61 -3.69
C ALA A 7 9.01 11.91 -3.09
N LYS A 8 9.53 13.08 -3.51
CA LYS A 8 9.02 14.40 -3.10
C LYS A 8 7.70 14.77 -3.77
N GLU A 9 7.54 14.43 -5.05
CA GLU A 9 6.31 14.73 -5.80
C GLU A 9 5.14 13.86 -5.38
N ARG A 10 5.41 12.61 -4.95
CA ARG A 10 4.36 11.72 -4.48
C ARG A 10 3.63 12.30 -3.25
N TYR A 11 2.33 12.37 -3.33
CA TYR A 11 1.48 12.75 -2.20
C TYR A 11 0.29 11.80 -2.02
N THR A 12 -0.38 11.85 -0.89
CA THR A 12 -1.60 11.08 -0.63
C THR A 12 -2.78 11.73 -1.35
N VAL A 13 -3.27 11.08 -2.40
CA VAL A 13 -4.42 11.55 -3.19
C VAL A 13 -5.72 11.25 -2.45
N ARG A 14 -6.53 12.29 -2.19
CA ARG A 14 -7.83 12.17 -1.49
C ARG A 14 -9.01 12.62 -2.35
N LYS A 15 -8.81 12.68 -3.65
CA LYS A 15 -9.85 12.93 -4.66
C LYS A 15 -9.39 12.32 -5.98
N TYR A 16 -10.12 11.33 -6.44
CA TYR A 16 -9.80 10.61 -7.68
C TYR A 16 -10.71 11.05 -8.81
N ALA A 17 -10.19 11.01 -10.03
CA ALA A 17 -10.98 11.17 -11.24
C ALA A 17 -11.86 9.93 -11.48
N ASP A 18 -13.02 10.12 -12.06
CA ASP A 18 -13.89 9.04 -12.54
C ASP A 18 -13.34 8.46 -13.85
N LYS A 19 -12.18 7.81 -13.73
CA LYS A 19 -11.47 7.17 -14.83
C LYS A 19 -10.97 5.80 -14.36
N PRO A 20 -11.33 4.72 -15.06
CA PRO A 20 -10.89 3.37 -14.69
C PRO A 20 -9.37 3.26 -14.83
N LEU A 21 -8.79 2.35 -14.06
CA LEU A 21 -7.40 1.94 -14.18
C LEU A 21 -7.30 0.94 -15.34
N GLU A 22 -6.35 1.15 -16.23
CA GLU A 22 -6.10 0.20 -17.31
C GLU A 22 -5.37 -1.05 -16.79
N LYS A 23 -5.75 -2.23 -17.30
CA LYS A 23 -5.12 -3.49 -16.89
C LYS A 23 -3.59 -3.46 -17.01
N GLU A 24 -3.06 -2.86 -18.08
CA GLU A 24 -1.61 -2.75 -18.30
C GLU A 24 -0.93 -1.94 -17.18
N GLN A 25 -1.60 -0.90 -16.66
CA GLN A 25 -1.06 -0.12 -15.54
C GLN A 25 -1.07 -0.93 -14.24
N LEU A 26 -2.16 -1.66 -13.98
CA LEU A 26 -2.25 -2.56 -12.84
C LEU A 26 -1.16 -3.64 -12.89
N ASP A 27 -0.97 -4.27 -14.05
CA ASP A 27 0.07 -5.28 -14.26
C ASP A 27 1.47 -4.72 -13.95
N LYS A 28 1.79 -3.50 -14.42
CA LYS A 28 3.05 -2.79 -14.10
C LYS A 28 3.24 -2.47 -12.63
N LEU A 29 2.16 -2.25 -11.89
CA LEU A 29 2.23 -2.08 -10.44
C LEU A 29 2.52 -3.41 -9.74
N LEU A 30 1.86 -4.48 -10.16
CA LEU A 30 2.01 -5.80 -9.57
C LEU A 30 3.39 -6.42 -9.85
N GLU A 31 4.11 -6.00 -10.91
CA GLU A 31 5.51 -6.37 -11.12
C GLU A 31 6.42 -6.03 -9.94
N CYS A 32 6.06 -5.02 -9.13
CA CYS A 32 6.79 -4.68 -7.92
C CYS A 32 6.85 -5.82 -6.89
N LEU A 33 5.89 -6.76 -6.90
CA LEU A 33 5.93 -7.96 -6.07
C LEU A 33 7.14 -8.85 -6.38
N LEU A 34 7.64 -8.82 -7.61
CA LEU A 34 8.76 -9.65 -8.07
C LEU A 34 10.12 -9.05 -7.72
N ILE A 35 10.21 -7.74 -7.49
CA ILE A 35 11.48 -7.02 -7.31
C ILE A 35 11.66 -6.43 -5.91
N ALA A 36 10.58 -6.23 -5.16
CA ALA A 36 10.66 -5.71 -3.80
C ALA A 36 11.35 -6.74 -2.89
N PRO A 37 12.33 -6.33 -2.07
CA PRO A 37 12.99 -7.26 -1.17
C PRO A 37 12.06 -7.71 -0.04
N THR A 38 12.21 -8.97 0.36
CA THR A 38 11.56 -9.55 1.55
C THR A 38 12.59 -10.29 2.40
N ALA A 39 12.30 -10.51 3.67
CA ALA A 39 13.21 -11.22 4.56
C ALA A 39 13.53 -12.61 4.00
N LYS A 40 14.82 -12.91 3.80
CA LYS A 40 15.34 -14.13 3.13
C LYS A 40 14.73 -14.42 1.76
N ASN A 41 14.13 -13.43 1.12
CA ASN A 41 13.39 -13.58 -0.15
C ASN A 41 12.26 -14.63 -0.06
N LEU A 42 11.59 -14.71 1.08
CA LEU A 42 10.50 -15.68 1.28
C LEU A 42 9.19 -15.28 0.57
N GLN A 43 9.05 -14.01 0.18
CA GLN A 43 7.94 -13.48 -0.63
C GLN A 43 6.54 -13.82 -0.06
N PRO A 44 6.26 -13.60 1.23
CA PRO A 44 5.01 -13.99 1.88
C PRO A 44 3.84 -13.09 1.49
N VAL A 45 4.08 -11.99 0.77
CA VAL A 45 3.09 -10.95 0.47
C VAL A 45 2.10 -11.41 -0.59
N ARG A 46 0.82 -11.12 -0.38
CA ARG A 46 -0.26 -11.27 -1.35
C ARG A 46 -0.92 -9.93 -1.59
N VAL A 47 -1.34 -9.69 -2.81
CA VAL A 47 -2.11 -8.50 -3.19
C VAL A 47 -3.42 -8.94 -3.80
N ILE A 48 -4.50 -8.37 -3.28
CA ILE A 48 -5.86 -8.64 -3.73
C ILE A 48 -6.37 -7.38 -4.41
N GLU A 49 -6.74 -7.49 -5.65
CA GLU A 49 -7.30 -6.42 -6.45
C GLU A 49 -8.81 -6.33 -6.21
N GLY A 50 -9.31 -5.11 -5.92
CA GLY A 50 -10.65 -4.86 -5.41
C GLY A 50 -11.58 -4.05 -6.32
N GLU A 51 -11.35 -3.93 -7.63
CA GLU A 51 -12.23 -3.16 -8.53
C GLU A 51 -13.69 -3.60 -8.49
N LYS A 52 -13.93 -4.92 -8.40
CA LYS A 52 -15.28 -5.50 -8.46
C LYS A 52 -16.09 -5.39 -7.17
N ASN A 53 -15.47 -5.03 -6.05
CA ASN A 53 -16.07 -5.08 -4.72
C ASN A 53 -16.00 -3.74 -3.97
N LEU A 54 -15.92 -2.62 -4.69
CA LEU A 54 -15.75 -1.28 -4.10
C LEU A 54 -16.86 -0.91 -3.12
N ALA A 55 -18.12 -1.27 -3.40
CA ALA A 55 -19.23 -1.01 -2.48
C ALA A 55 -19.04 -1.71 -1.12
N LYS A 56 -18.57 -2.95 -1.14
CA LYS A 56 -18.27 -3.72 0.08
C LYS A 56 -17.08 -3.13 0.84
N LEU A 57 -16.07 -2.59 0.13
CA LEU A 57 -14.96 -1.87 0.75
C LEU A 57 -15.42 -0.56 1.41
N ASP A 58 -16.39 0.17 0.82
CA ASP A 58 -16.94 1.40 1.39
C ASP A 58 -17.67 1.20 2.72
N GLU A 59 -18.09 -0.03 3.03
CA GLU A 59 -18.65 -0.39 4.34
C GLU A 59 -17.55 -0.54 5.41
N LEU A 60 -16.33 -0.86 5.00
CA LEU A 60 -15.20 -1.17 5.90
C LEU A 60 -14.25 0.02 6.11
N THR A 61 -14.24 0.99 5.20
CA THR A 61 -13.45 2.22 5.32
C THR A 61 -14.13 3.40 4.62
N LYS A 62 -13.93 4.59 5.14
CA LYS A 62 -14.35 5.85 4.50
C LYS A 62 -13.23 6.53 3.71
N CYS A 63 -12.08 5.86 3.59
CA CYS A 63 -10.87 6.45 3.01
C CYS A 63 -10.63 6.08 1.54
N ARG A 64 -11.64 5.56 0.81
CA ARG A 64 -11.50 5.25 -0.61
C ARG A 64 -11.46 6.51 -1.51
N TYR A 65 -12.11 7.59 -1.10
CA TYR A 65 -12.09 8.88 -1.81
C TYR A 65 -12.49 8.82 -3.29
N GLY A 66 -13.35 7.86 -3.66
CA GLY A 66 -13.77 7.65 -5.05
C GLY A 66 -12.75 6.90 -5.93
N ALA A 67 -11.69 6.35 -5.37
CA ALA A 67 -10.70 5.59 -6.15
C ALA A 67 -11.35 4.43 -6.92
N PRO A 68 -10.99 4.24 -8.20
CA PRO A 68 -11.55 3.17 -9.05
C PRO A 68 -10.99 1.79 -8.69
N CYS A 69 -9.83 1.72 -8.06
CA CYS A 69 -9.16 0.49 -7.68
C CYS A 69 -8.64 0.58 -6.23
N VAL A 70 -8.74 -0.52 -5.49
CA VAL A 70 -8.15 -0.68 -4.18
C VAL A 70 -7.36 -1.98 -4.16
N LEU A 71 -6.08 -1.90 -3.84
CA LEU A 71 -5.22 -3.05 -3.58
C LEU A 71 -5.24 -3.33 -2.09
N ALA A 72 -5.60 -4.55 -1.70
CA ALA A 72 -5.47 -5.02 -0.32
C ALA A 72 -4.22 -5.87 -0.19
N PHE A 73 -3.44 -5.62 0.84
CA PHE A 73 -2.17 -6.30 1.08
C PHE A 73 -2.28 -7.19 2.29
N THR A 74 -1.99 -8.48 2.09
CA THR A 74 -1.89 -9.48 3.14
C THR A 74 -0.51 -10.12 3.13
N TYR A 75 -0.17 -10.85 4.18
CA TYR A 75 0.96 -11.78 4.17
C TYR A 75 0.52 -13.15 4.69
N ASN A 76 1.15 -14.20 4.16
CA ASN A 76 0.96 -15.55 4.65
C ASN A 76 1.83 -15.80 5.89
N LYS A 77 1.18 -16.10 7.02
CA LYS A 77 1.82 -16.33 8.33
C LYS A 77 2.68 -17.59 8.38
N ASP A 78 2.47 -18.52 7.46
CA ASP A 78 3.26 -19.75 7.37
C ASP A 78 4.54 -19.57 6.55
N GLU A 79 4.60 -18.51 5.73
CA GLU A 79 5.71 -18.22 4.80
C GLU A 79 6.60 -17.07 5.25
N ASP A 80 6.15 -16.20 6.17
CA ASP A 80 6.95 -15.05 6.61
C ASP A 80 8.14 -15.48 7.49
N TRP A 81 9.20 -14.69 7.47
CA TRP A 81 10.37 -14.97 8.28
C TRP A 81 10.08 -14.79 9.78
N LYS A 82 10.52 -15.76 10.57
CA LYS A 82 10.45 -15.75 12.03
C LYS A 82 11.85 -15.55 12.62
N ASN A 83 11.95 -14.70 13.65
CA ASN A 83 13.19 -14.52 14.38
C ASN A 83 13.47 -15.76 15.25
N SER A 84 14.62 -16.40 15.03
CA SER A 84 15.04 -17.57 15.82
C SER A 84 15.78 -17.20 17.12
N ILE A 85 16.15 -15.93 17.30
CA ILE A 85 16.86 -15.43 18.49
C ILE A 85 15.86 -14.97 19.54
N GLU A 86 14.82 -14.28 19.11
CA GLU A 86 13.79 -13.74 19.99
C GLU A 86 12.40 -14.05 19.45
N SER A 87 11.62 -14.82 20.22
CA SER A 87 10.28 -15.24 19.80
C SER A 87 9.29 -14.07 19.71
N GLY A 88 8.31 -14.18 18.82
CA GLY A 88 7.29 -13.15 18.61
C GLY A 88 7.64 -12.10 17.56
N PHE A 89 8.89 -12.06 17.08
CA PHE A 89 9.27 -11.18 15.98
C PHE A 89 9.22 -11.92 14.64
N HIS A 90 8.63 -11.28 13.66
CA HIS A 90 8.47 -11.78 12.30
C HIS A 90 8.49 -10.64 11.28
N SER A 91 8.63 -10.95 9.99
CA SER A 91 8.77 -9.93 8.94
C SER A 91 7.49 -9.56 8.21
N GLY A 92 6.38 -10.29 8.41
CA GLY A 92 5.20 -10.20 7.56
C GLY A 92 4.73 -8.77 7.26
N GLU A 93 4.47 -7.95 8.30
CA GLU A 93 4.03 -6.56 8.12
C GLU A 93 5.14 -5.66 7.53
N GLN A 94 6.42 -5.94 7.82
CA GLN A 94 7.54 -5.22 7.24
C GLN A 94 7.66 -5.52 5.73
N ASP A 95 7.60 -6.79 5.35
CA ASP A 95 7.66 -7.23 3.95
C ASP A 95 6.50 -6.62 3.15
N VAL A 96 5.27 -6.63 3.71
CA VAL A 96 4.12 -5.94 3.11
C VAL A 96 4.40 -4.45 2.91
N SER A 97 4.93 -3.76 3.93
CA SER A 97 5.20 -2.33 3.86
C SER A 97 6.27 -1.98 2.81
N ILE A 98 7.27 -2.84 2.64
CA ILE A 98 8.29 -2.69 1.60
C ILE A 98 7.65 -2.83 0.21
N VAL A 99 6.90 -3.90 -0.04
CA VAL A 99 6.21 -4.13 -1.32
C VAL A 99 5.24 -3.00 -1.64
N ALA A 100 4.40 -2.61 -0.67
CA ALA A 100 3.44 -1.52 -0.85
C ALA A 100 4.13 -0.18 -1.16
N THR A 101 5.29 0.09 -0.55
CA THR A 101 6.08 1.29 -0.86
C THR A 101 6.60 1.28 -2.31
N HIS A 102 7.07 0.12 -2.81
CA HIS A 102 7.48 0.00 -4.21
C HIS A 102 6.32 0.26 -5.16
N ILE A 103 5.14 -0.33 -4.90
CA ILE A 103 3.92 -0.10 -5.69
C ILE A 103 3.50 1.37 -5.63
N MET A 104 3.54 2.00 -4.47
CA MET A 104 3.19 3.42 -4.30
C MET A 104 4.10 4.35 -5.12
N LEU A 105 5.40 4.10 -5.12
CA LEU A 105 6.36 4.90 -5.89
C LEU A 105 6.24 4.60 -7.40
N ARG A 106 6.01 3.35 -7.77
CA ARG A 106 5.76 2.98 -9.16
C ARG A 106 4.48 3.61 -9.69
N ALA A 107 3.43 3.69 -8.89
CA ALA A 107 2.20 4.39 -9.26
C ALA A 107 2.48 5.87 -9.59
N GLN A 108 3.24 6.58 -8.75
CA GLN A 108 3.66 7.95 -9.02
C GLN A 108 4.44 8.09 -10.33
N GLU A 109 5.35 7.16 -10.62
CA GLU A 109 6.12 7.15 -11.88
C GLU A 109 5.22 6.95 -13.11
N LEU A 110 4.12 6.21 -12.96
CA LEU A 110 3.11 5.99 -14.00
C LEU A 110 2.05 7.12 -14.09
N GLY A 111 2.18 8.19 -13.31
CA GLY A 111 1.22 9.28 -13.26
C GLY A 111 -0.07 8.93 -12.51
N LEU A 112 -0.04 7.90 -11.66
CA LEU A 112 -1.16 7.48 -10.83
C LEU A 112 -0.99 8.01 -9.39
N GLY A 113 -2.12 8.36 -8.78
CA GLY A 113 -2.19 8.71 -7.37
C GLY A 113 -2.48 7.52 -6.49
N THR A 114 -1.99 7.57 -5.25
CA THR A 114 -2.25 6.53 -4.25
C THR A 114 -2.66 7.11 -2.91
N THR A 115 -3.40 6.31 -2.13
CA THR A 115 -3.71 6.59 -0.73
C THR A 115 -3.48 5.32 0.08
N TRP A 116 -2.53 5.36 0.99
CA TRP A 116 -2.28 4.30 1.97
C TRP A 116 -3.32 4.38 3.09
N ILE A 117 -4.04 3.27 3.37
CA ILE A 117 -5.13 3.22 4.34
C ILE A 117 -4.81 2.17 5.41
N ASN A 118 -4.65 2.65 6.66
CA ASN A 118 -4.63 1.81 7.85
C ASN A 118 -5.94 1.97 8.66
N TRP A 119 -6.77 2.94 8.32
CA TRP A 119 -8.04 3.18 8.99
C TRP A 119 -9.16 2.35 8.37
N TYR A 120 -9.16 1.08 8.64
CA TYR A 120 -10.20 0.11 8.32
C TYR A 120 -10.24 -0.97 9.43
N ALA A 121 -11.17 -1.92 9.35
CA ALA A 121 -11.29 -3.02 10.30
C ALA A 121 -10.69 -4.31 9.69
N PRO A 122 -9.41 -4.68 9.97
CA PRO A 122 -8.74 -5.80 9.31
C PRO A 122 -9.49 -7.13 9.46
N VAL A 123 -9.93 -7.47 10.66
CA VAL A 123 -10.67 -8.73 10.92
C VAL A 123 -12.02 -8.77 10.19
N ALA A 124 -12.72 -7.64 10.11
CA ALA A 124 -13.96 -7.55 9.35
C ALA A 124 -13.70 -7.67 7.85
N PHE A 125 -12.61 -7.07 7.35
CA PHE A 125 -12.15 -7.20 5.98
C PHE A 125 -11.84 -8.66 5.65
N GLU A 126 -11.03 -9.34 6.45
CA GLU A 126 -10.65 -10.74 6.26
C GLU A 126 -11.89 -11.65 6.14
N ARG A 127 -12.86 -11.47 7.01
CA ARG A 127 -14.15 -12.20 6.96
C ARG A 127 -14.97 -11.85 5.73
N ALA A 128 -15.06 -10.56 5.40
CA ALA A 128 -15.87 -10.08 4.30
C ALA A 128 -15.36 -10.55 2.93
N PHE A 129 -14.06 -10.74 2.78
CA PHE A 129 -13.40 -11.11 1.53
C PHE A 129 -12.85 -12.54 1.52
N ASP A 130 -13.27 -13.37 2.49
CA ASP A 130 -12.89 -14.77 2.60
C ASP A 130 -11.36 -14.99 2.55
N ILE A 131 -10.62 -14.09 3.25
CA ILE A 131 -9.15 -14.19 3.33
C ILE A 131 -8.78 -15.47 4.08
N PRO A 132 -7.83 -16.27 3.58
CA PRO A 132 -7.40 -17.49 4.24
C PRO A 132 -6.95 -17.24 5.69
N VAL A 133 -7.27 -18.18 6.59
CA VAL A 133 -6.96 -18.04 8.04
C VAL A 133 -5.47 -17.88 8.34
N ASN A 134 -4.61 -18.41 7.47
CA ASN A 134 -3.16 -18.26 7.55
C ASN A 134 -2.63 -16.97 6.90
N GLU A 135 -3.50 -16.09 6.40
CA GLU A 135 -3.13 -14.76 5.98
C GLU A 135 -3.57 -13.70 7.01
N SER A 136 -2.90 -12.58 7.02
CA SER A 136 -3.27 -11.39 7.78
C SER A 136 -3.26 -10.15 6.90
N SER A 137 -4.34 -9.40 6.94
CA SER A 137 -4.48 -8.12 6.26
C SER A 137 -3.72 -7.02 6.99
N VAL A 138 -2.91 -6.25 6.26
CA VAL A 138 -2.03 -5.22 6.83
C VAL A 138 -2.47 -3.81 6.45
N LEU A 139 -2.76 -3.58 5.17
CA LEU A 139 -3.18 -2.27 4.67
C LEU A 139 -4.03 -2.40 3.40
N LEU A 140 -4.76 -1.32 3.11
CA LEU A 140 -5.39 -1.10 1.82
C LEU A 140 -4.68 0.07 1.12
N MET A 141 -4.63 0.05 -0.20
CA MET A 141 -4.09 1.15 -1.00
C MET A 141 -5.05 1.49 -2.14
N CYS A 142 -5.59 2.70 -2.13
CA CYS A 142 -6.28 3.25 -3.29
C CYS A 142 -5.30 3.54 -4.41
N VAL A 143 -5.72 3.26 -5.64
CA VAL A 143 -4.95 3.57 -6.86
C VAL A 143 -5.90 4.14 -7.91
N GLY A 144 -5.46 5.17 -8.62
CA GLY A 144 -6.22 5.80 -9.70
C GLY A 144 -5.60 7.12 -10.14
N TYR A 145 -6.23 7.78 -11.08
CA TYR A 145 -5.82 9.12 -11.49
C TYR A 145 -6.31 10.15 -10.47
N ALA A 146 -5.45 11.08 -10.08
CA ALA A 146 -5.88 12.22 -9.28
C ALA A 146 -6.87 13.08 -10.08
N ALA A 147 -7.90 13.62 -9.43
CA ALA A 147 -8.78 14.60 -10.05
C ALA A 147 -8.01 15.90 -10.34
N ASP A 148 -8.44 16.69 -11.33
CA ASP A 148 -7.76 17.93 -11.75
C ASP A 148 -7.59 18.95 -10.61
N ASP A 149 -8.48 18.95 -9.65
CA ASP A 149 -8.45 19.80 -8.46
C ASP A 149 -7.88 19.10 -7.21
N ALA A 150 -7.33 17.90 -7.35
CA ALA A 150 -6.63 17.24 -6.27
C ALA A 150 -5.29 17.91 -5.99
N HIS A 151 -4.98 18.09 -4.72
CA HIS A 151 -3.74 18.72 -4.29
C HIS A 151 -3.18 18.07 -3.02
N PRO A 152 -1.88 18.17 -2.76
CA PRO A 152 -1.28 17.71 -1.52
C PRO A 152 -1.93 18.38 -0.30
N ALA A 153 -2.09 17.63 0.79
CA ALA A 153 -2.50 18.21 2.07
C ALA A 153 -1.36 19.11 2.62
N ARG A 154 -1.71 20.09 3.45
CA ARG A 154 -0.74 21.00 4.09
C ARG A 154 0.43 20.24 4.73
N MET A 155 0.16 19.17 5.46
CA MET A 155 1.18 18.35 6.15
C MET A 155 2.16 17.64 5.20
N HIS A 156 1.92 17.65 3.88
CA HIS A 156 2.82 17.02 2.91
C HIS A 156 4.22 17.65 2.91
N SER A 157 4.30 18.95 3.15
CA SER A 157 5.57 19.71 3.21
C SER A 157 6.09 19.93 4.64
N GLU A 158 5.38 19.46 5.66
CA GLU A 158 5.80 19.59 7.05
C GLU A 158 6.68 18.38 7.44
N THR A 159 7.90 18.67 7.88
CA THR A 159 8.86 17.64 8.33
C THR A 159 9.42 18.01 9.69
N ARG A 160 9.80 17.00 10.47
CA ARG A 160 10.62 17.23 11.67
C ARG A 160 12.06 17.54 11.27
N PRO A 161 12.79 18.30 12.09
CA PRO A 161 14.23 18.46 11.93
C PRO A 161 14.95 17.09 11.93
N LEU A 162 16.00 16.98 11.11
CA LEU A 162 16.69 15.69 10.94
C LEU A 162 17.37 15.21 12.23
N ASP A 163 17.88 16.14 13.04
CA ASP A 163 18.52 15.87 14.33
C ASP A 163 17.58 15.32 15.41
N GLU A 164 16.27 15.58 15.29
CA GLU A 164 15.26 14.92 16.13
C GLU A 164 15.02 13.45 15.72
N MET A 165 15.33 13.09 14.49
CA MET A 165 15.05 11.76 13.91
C MET A 165 16.28 10.85 13.87
N VAL A 166 17.49 11.40 14.02
CA VAL A 166 18.76 10.66 13.96
C VAL A 166 19.44 10.68 15.33
N ARG A 167 19.89 9.53 15.77
CA ARG A 167 20.75 9.38 16.95
C ARG A 167 22.06 8.73 16.51
N TYR A 168 23.17 9.33 16.93
CA TYR A 168 24.51 8.77 16.71
C TYR A 168 24.92 8.01 17.99
N LEU A 169 25.37 6.77 17.83
CA LEU A 169 25.83 5.90 18.91
C LEU A 169 27.35 5.93 18.97
#